data_d0482763247a1011ffba62cc0bbb199e
#
_entry.id   d0482763247a1011ffba62cc0bbb199e
#
_cell.length_a   1.000
_cell.length_b   1.000
_cell.length_c   1.000
_cell.angle_alpha   90.00
_cell.angle_beta   90.00
_cell.angle_gamma   90.00
#
_symmetry.space_group_name_H-M   'P 1'
#
loop_
_entity.id
_entity.type
_entity.pdbx_description
1 polymer ?
#
loop_
_entity_poly.entity_id
_entity_poly.type
_entity_poly.pdbx_seq_one_letter_code
_entity_poly.pdbx_strand_id
1 'polypeptide(L)'
;MRADGRKIRDLSNGARRLFFILGATCSCLLLLPPVHAQFSQTQGNSPLYSSRPYEPRAPSGLPKALNGVGIDQKLNEQLPLDLVFRNEKGESVKLGDYFGKKPVVLSLVYYQCPMLCNQVLNGMVTAFKVMAFQPGQEFESVTVSFDPRETAALAAAKKNTYVNYLPEARRARATDGWHFLTGDAANIKRLTDAVGFRYHFDEATNQFAHASAIYVTTPQGKLARYFYGIEYAPRDLRLGLIEAADNKIGSPVDQLLLYCFHYDPATGKYGAVVMNMMRAGGVAMLIVMVAMFILFHRREQARSNLPAGGAA
;
A
#
# COMPACT_ATOMS: atom_id res chain seq x y z
N MET A 1 -26.76 -51.17 45.41
CA MET A 1 -26.66 -49.82 44.84
C MET A 1 -25.44 -49.08 45.43
N ARG A 2 -24.24 -49.43 45.04
CA ARG A 2 -22.98 -48.80 45.52
C ARG A 2 -21.93 -48.62 44.40
N ALA A 3 -22.35 -48.36 43.16
CA ALA A 3 -21.43 -48.28 42.03
C ALA A 3 -21.29 -46.87 41.42
N ASP A 4 -22.07 -45.87 41.83
CA ASP A 4 -22.13 -44.57 41.09
C ASP A 4 -21.23 -43.48 41.70
N GLY A 5 -20.83 -43.63 42.96
CA GLY A 5 -19.97 -42.59 43.60
C GLY A 5 -18.50 -42.60 43.21
N ARG A 6 -17.99 -43.69 42.64
CA ARG A 6 -16.57 -43.77 42.21
C ARG A 6 -16.32 -43.10 40.86
N LYS A 7 -17.27 -43.19 39.95
CA LYS A 7 -17.13 -42.64 38.58
C LYS A 7 -17.08 -41.12 38.54
N ILE A 8 -17.80 -40.46 39.50
CA ILE A 8 -17.81 -38.99 39.62
C ILE A 8 -16.52 -38.44 40.23
N ARG A 9 -15.91 -39.19 41.19
CA ARG A 9 -14.61 -38.80 41.78
C ARG A 9 -13.45 -38.94 40.81
N ASP A 10 -13.47 -39.90 39.91
CA ASP A 10 -12.40 -40.09 38.92
C ASP A 10 -12.43 -39.01 37.84
N LEU A 11 -13.61 -38.53 37.42
CA LEU A 11 -13.75 -37.42 36.50
C LEU A 11 -13.27 -36.09 37.10
N SER A 12 -13.49 -35.82 38.37
CA SER A 12 -13.03 -34.60 39.05
C SER A 12 -11.51 -34.60 39.25
N ASN A 13 -10.91 -35.77 39.49
CA ASN A 13 -9.48 -35.92 39.65
C ASN A 13 -8.76 -35.86 38.27
N GLY A 14 -9.39 -36.34 37.20
CA GLY A 14 -8.89 -36.21 35.83
C GLY A 14 -8.83 -34.75 35.38
N ALA A 15 -9.89 -33.99 35.63
CA ALA A 15 -9.95 -32.57 35.32
C ALA A 15 -8.92 -31.74 36.10
N ARG A 16 -8.72 -32.05 37.40
CA ARG A 16 -7.69 -31.41 38.24
C ARG A 16 -6.27 -31.71 37.74
N ARG A 17 -5.98 -32.94 37.32
CA ARG A 17 -4.68 -33.32 36.79
C ARG A 17 -4.40 -32.67 35.45
N LEU A 18 -5.39 -32.56 34.57
CA LEU A 18 -5.27 -31.84 33.28
C LEU A 18 -4.97 -30.35 33.52
N PHE A 19 -5.59 -29.73 34.55
CA PHE A 19 -5.36 -28.34 34.91
C PHE A 19 -3.97 -28.08 35.47
N PHE A 20 -3.43 -29.00 36.28
CA PHE A 20 -2.06 -28.89 36.79
C PHE A 20 -1.04 -29.05 35.65
N ILE A 21 -1.31 -29.92 34.69
CA ILE A 21 -0.43 -30.14 33.52
C ILE A 21 -0.47 -28.92 32.60
N LEU A 22 -1.64 -28.36 32.28
CA LEU A 22 -1.75 -27.14 31.47
C LEU A 22 -1.19 -25.88 32.17
N GLY A 23 -1.37 -25.76 33.50
CA GLY A 23 -0.78 -24.67 34.27
C GLY A 23 0.73 -24.75 34.38
N ALA A 24 1.28 -25.95 34.52
CA ALA A 24 2.71 -26.19 34.58
C ALA A 24 3.39 -25.96 33.23
N THR A 25 2.75 -26.36 32.10
CA THR A 25 3.27 -26.12 30.78
C THR A 25 3.25 -24.63 30.37
N CYS A 26 2.22 -23.90 30.79
CA CYS A 26 2.14 -22.45 30.55
C CYS A 26 3.17 -21.69 31.39
N SER A 27 3.44 -22.12 32.65
CA SER A 27 4.46 -21.50 33.48
C SER A 27 5.88 -21.82 33.02
N CYS A 28 6.13 -23.00 32.45
CA CYS A 28 7.40 -23.34 31.84
C CYS A 28 7.69 -22.53 30.54
N LEU A 29 6.65 -22.19 29.75
CA LEU A 29 6.83 -21.36 28.56
C LEU A 29 7.19 -19.90 28.91
N LEU A 30 6.80 -19.41 30.09
CA LEU A 30 7.13 -18.06 30.55
C LEU A 30 8.54 -17.94 31.17
N LEU A 31 9.16 -19.08 31.53
CA LEU A 31 10.49 -19.15 32.13
C LEU A 31 11.59 -19.55 31.13
N LEU A 32 11.25 -19.82 29.88
CA LEU A 32 12.25 -20.04 28.85
C LEU A 32 12.93 -18.70 28.58
N PRO A 33 14.26 -18.62 28.73
CA PRO A 33 15.00 -17.46 28.27
C PRO A 33 14.67 -17.24 26.78
N PRO A 34 14.64 -15.98 26.32
CA PRO A 34 14.39 -15.71 24.91
C PRO A 34 15.45 -16.52 24.13
N VAL A 35 14.99 -17.53 23.38
CA VAL A 35 15.82 -18.21 22.41
C VAL A 35 16.15 -17.15 21.38
N HIS A 36 17.27 -16.48 21.55
CA HIS A 36 17.90 -15.78 20.48
C HIS A 36 18.21 -16.85 19.46
N ALA A 37 17.40 -16.92 18.42
CA ALA A 37 17.73 -17.68 17.24
C ALA A 37 19.03 -17.06 16.72
N GLN A 38 20.16 -17.58 17.18
CA GLN A 38 21.44 -17.37 16.56
C GLN A 38 21.33 -18.09 15.21
N PHE A 39 20.83 -17.35 14.23
CA PHE A 39 21.09 -17.71 12.85
C PHE A 39 22.61 -17.71 12.74
N SER A 40 23.18 -18.89 12.84
CA SER A 40 24.57 -19.13 12.50
C SER A 40 24.71 -18.73 11.04
N GLN A 41 25.22 -17.51 10.82
CA GLN A 41 25.64 -17.07 9.51
C GLN A 41 26.82 -17.97 9.14
N THR A 42 26.51 -19.06 8.44
CA THR A 42 27.51 -19.74 7.64
C THR A 42 28.01 -18.71 6.64
N GLN A 43 29.17 -18.15 6.92
CA GLN A 43 29.92 -17.31 5.99
C GLN A 43 30.22 -18.13 4.73
N GLY A 44 29.30 -18.10 3.80
CA GLY A 44 29.56 -18.56 2.43
C GLY A 44 30.44 -17.51 1.76
N ASN A 45 31.73 -17.80 1.69
CA ASN A 45 32.65 -17.07 0.81
C ASN A 45 32.19 -17.34 -0.63
N SER A 46 31.31 -16.48 -1.16
CA SER A 46 31.05 -16.45 -2.59
C SER A 46 32.21 -15.74 -3.27
N PRO A 47 32.89 -16.34 -4.25
CA PRO A 47 33.99 -15.70 -4.96
C PRO A 47 33.61 -14.47 -5.78
N LEU A 48 32.33 -14.11 -5.81
CA LEU A 48 31.79 -12.93 -6.52
C LEU A 48 31.61 -11.70 -5.62
N TYR A 49 31.85 -11.82 -4.31
CA TYR A 49 31.74 -10.71 -3.37
C TYR A 49 33.06 -10.47 -2.66
N SER A 50 33.42 -9.21 -2.48
CA SER A 50 34.64 -8.79 -1.82
C SER A 50 34.84 -9.51 -0.49
N SER A 51 36.07 -9.88 -0.16
CA SER A 51 36.48 -10.56 1.07
C SER A 51 36.29 -9.77 2.37
N ARG A 52 35.56 -8.67 2.34
CA ARG A 52 35.17 -7.93 3.56
C ARG A 52 33.88 -8.55 4.10
N PRO A 53 33.83 -8.87 5.40
CA PRO A 53 32.59 -9.27 6.04
C PRO A 53 31.54 -8.21 5.78
N TYR A 54 30.34 -8.61 5.29
CA TYR A 54 29.19 -7.71 5.23
C TYR A 54 28.78 -7.40 6.66
N GLU A 55 29.18 -6.24 7.15
CA GLU A 55 28.59 -5.65 8.34
C GLU A 55 27.27 -5.01 7.90
N PRO A 56 26.11 -5.52 8.33
CA PRO A 56 24.85 -4.84 8.10
C PRO A 56 24.88 -3.54 8.89
N ARG A 57 25.32 -2.49 8.23
CA ARG A 57 25.21 -1.13 8.76
C ARG A 57 23.70 -0.86 8.81
N ALA A 58 23.13 -0.88 10.00
CA ALA A 58 21.79 -0.38 10.18
C ALA A 58 21.75 1.02 9.55
N PRO A 59 20.87 1.27 8.55
CA PRO A 59 20.83 2.58 7.93
C PRO A 59 20.45 3.60 9.01
N SER A 60 21.42 4.36 9.45
CA SER A 60 21.21 5.50 10.33
C SER A 60 20.59 6.63 9.50
N GLY A 61 19.25 6.57 9.32
CA GLY A 61 18.51 7.58 8.58
C GLY A 61 18.32 7.25 7.08
N LEU A 62 17.40 7.96 6.45
CA LEU A 62 17.21 7.95 5.00
C LEU A 62 18.51 8.41 4.31
N PRO A 63 18.90 7.77 3.20
CA PRO A 63 19.96 8.32 2.35
C PRO A 63 19.68 9.79 2.05
N LYS A 64 20.70 10.63 2.07
CA LYS A 64 20.55 12.08 1.83
C LYS A 64 19.77 12.38 0.53
N ALA A 65 19.95 11.53 -0.49
CA ALA A 65 19.24 11.61 -1.76
C ALA A 65 17.71 11.42 -1.63
N LEU A 66 17.21 10.85 -0.55
CA LEU A 66 15.75 10.66 -0.32
C LEU A 66 15.16 11.68 0.66
N ASN A 67 15.95 12.62 1.15
CA ASN A 67 15.45 13.68 2.02
C ASN A 67 14.48 14.58 1.22
N GLY A 68 13.27 14.76 1.75
CA GLY A 68 12.23 15.56 1.10
C GLY A 68 11.51 14.90 -0.05
N VAL A 69 11.87 13.66 -0.43
CA VAL A 69 11.15 12.86 -1.42
C VAL A 69 9.94 12.18 -0.79
N GLY A 70 8.80 12.23 -1.47
CA GLY A 70 7.59 11.56 -0.97
C GLY A 70 6.34 11.94 -1.74
N ILE A 71 5.21 11.39 -1.30
CA ILE A 71 3.89 11.74 -1.82
C ILE A 71 2.99 12.01 -0.61
N ASP A 72 2.56 13.25 -0.47
CA ASP A 72 1.59 13.66 0.54
C ASP A 72 0.19 13.48 -0.05
N GLN A 73 -0.60 12.57 0.53
CA GLN A 73 -1.91 12.26 -0.01
C GLN A 73 -2.88 13.43 0.17
N LYS A 74 -3.46 13.91 -0.94
CA LYS A 74 -4.36 15.06 -1.01
C LYS A 74 -5.71 14.69 -1.62
N LEU A 75 -6.38 13.71 -1.03
CA LEU A 75 -7.71 13.27 -1.49
C LEU A 75 -8.72 14.41 -1.43
N ASN A 76 -9.60 14.44 -2.44
CA ASN A 76 -10.64 15.47 -2.63
C ASN A 76 -10.11 16.88 -2.97
N GLU A 77 -8.80 17.08 -3.05
CA GLU A 77 -8.27 18.36 -3.51
C GLU A 77 -8.48 18.52 -5.02
N GLN A 78 -8.72 19.76 -5.44
CA GLN A 78 -8.96 20.13 -6.83
C GLN A 78 -7.62 20.35 -7.54
N LEU A 79 -7.41 19.68 -8.67
CA LEU A 79 -6.28 19.98 -9.54
C LEU A 79 -6.46 21.37 -10.19
N PRO A 80 -5.39 22.12 -10.38
CA PRO A 80 -5.41 23.39 -11.10
C PRO A 80 -5.54 23.14 -12.61
N LEU A 81 -6.76 23.11 -13.11
CA LEU A 81 -7.08 22.77 -14.51
C LEU A 81 -6.69 23.88 -15.51
N ASP A 82 -6.35 25.06 -15.01
CA ASP A 82 -5.87 26.21 -15.78
C ASP A 82 -4.42 26.10 -16.24
N LEU A 83 -3.66 25.11 -15.74
CA LEU A 83 -2.26 24.93 -16.07
C LEU A 83 -2.06 24.66 -17.55
N VAL A 84 -1.05 25.33 -18.13
CA VAL A 84 -0.72 25.22 -19.54
C VAL A 84 0.50 24.31 -19.71
N PHE A 85 0.37 23.33 -20.59
CA PHE A 85 1.41 22.38 -20.99
C PHE A 85 1.58 22.38 -22.51
N ARG A 86 2.58 21.64 -23.01
CA ARG A 86 2.71 21.30 -24.41
C ARG A 86 2.42 19.81 -24.60
N ASN A 87 1.53 19.48 -25.52
CA ASN A 87 1.26 18.10 -25.85
C ASN A 87 2.38 17.51 -26.75
N GLU A 88 2.26 16.22 -27.05
CA GLU A 88 3.21 15.50 -27.90
C GLU A 88 3.32 16.02 -29.36
N LYS A 89 2.40 16.88 -29.79
CA LYS A 89 2.46 17.58 -31.09
C LYS A 89 3.13 18.95 -31.00
N GLY A 90 3.48 19.38 -29.77
CA GLY A 90 4.04 20.71 -29.51
C GLY A 90 3.01 21.82 -29.35
N GLU A 91 1.74 21.48 -29.38
CA GLU A 91 0.63 22.45 -29.22
C GLU A 91 0.48 22.82 -27.74
N SER A 92 0.13 24.08 -27.50
CA SER A 92 -0.19 24.57 -26.16
C SER A 92 -1.61 24.14 -25.76
N VAL A 93 -1.73 23.43 -24.67
CA VAL A 93 -2.99 22.85 -24.16
C VAL A 93 -3.16 23.15 -22.68
N LYS A 94 -4.39 23.28 -22.23
CA LYS A 94 -4.69 23.35 -20.79
C LYS A 94 -4.83 21.95 -20.22
N LEU A 95 -4.41 21.75 -18.98
CA LEU A 95 -4.63 20.48 -18.28
C LEU A 95 -6.12 20.12 -18.30
N GLY A 96 -7.01 21.12 -18.13
CA GLY A 96 -8.46 20.98 -18.14
C GLY A 96 -9.06 20.43 -19.44
N ASP A 97 -8.35 20.52 -20.57
CA ASP A 97 -8.85 20.03 -21.86
C ASP A 97 -9.05 18.50 -21.86
N TYR A 98 -8.40 17.79 -20.94
CA TYR A 98 -8.48 16.33 -20.77
C TYR A 98 -9.54 15.90 -19.75
N PHE A 99 -10.25 16.83 -19.15
CA PHE A 99 -11.24 16.61 -18.09
C PHE A 99 -12.67 16.91 -18.55
N GLY A 100 -13.62 16.71 -17.67
CA GLY A 100 -15.03 17.08 -17.86
C GLY A 100 -15.98 15.92 -18.19
N LYS A 101 -15.51 14.89 -18.87
CA LYS A 101 -16.38 13.79 -19.32
C LYS A 101 -16.09 12.44 -18.65
N LYS A 102 -14.83 12.16 -18.40
CA LYS A 102 -14.35 10.86 -17.93
C LYS A 102 -13.39 11.06 -16.77
N PRO A 103 -13.20 10.06 -15.91
CA PRO A 103 -12.12 10.07 -14.94
C PRO A 103 -10.77 10.06 -15.67
N VAL A 104 -9.74 10.60 -15.01
CA VAL A 104 -8.40 10.69 -15.59
C VAL A 104 -7.41 9.93 -14.73
N VAL A 105 -6.56 9.12 -15.38
CA VAL A 105 -5.35 8.56 -14.78
C VAL A 105 -4.22 9.53 -15.04
N LEU A 106 -3.76 10.23 -14.02
CA LEU A 106 -2.62 11.13 -14.08
C LEU A 106 -1.36 10.39 -13.63
N SER A 107 -0.26 10.54 -14.35
CA SER A 107 1.06 10.05 -13.95
C SER A 107 2.10 11.15 -14.10
N LEU A 108 3.01 11.23 -13.12
CA LEU A 108 4.13 12.15 -13.11
C LEU A 108 5.42 11.35 -13.30
N VAL A 109 6.12 11.62 -14.38
CA VAL A 109 7.37 10.94 -14.75
C VAL A 109 8.32 11.96 -15.37
N TYR A 110 9.58 11.59 -15.64
CA TYR A 110 10.38 12.29 -16.65
C TYR A 110 10.83 11.27 -17.70
N TYR A 111 10.82 11.69 -18.95
CA TYR A 111 10.90 10.76 -20.08
C TYR A 111 12.29 10.19 -20.29
N GLN A 112 13.33 10.91 -19.89
CA GLN A 112 14.74 10.47 -19.97
C GLN A 112 15.18 9.64 -18.75
N CYS A 113 14.28 9.34 -17.83
CA CYS A 113 14.58 8.51 -16.66
C CYS A 113 15.11 7.13 -17.08
N PRO A 114 16.29 6.72 -16.58
CA PRO A 114 16.84 5.42 -16.96
C PRO A 114 16.13 4.24 -16.27
N MET A 115 15.37 4.47 -15.19
CA MET A 115 14.87 3.40 -14.34
C MET A 115 13.39 3.56 -13.92
N LEU A 116 13.12 4.30 -12.84
CA LEU A 116 11.85 4.26 -12.10
C LEU A 116 10.64 4.73 -12.92
N CYS A 117 10.78 5.82 -13.70
CA CYS A 117 9.68 6.32 -14.52
C CYS A 117 9.28 5.34 -15.63
N ASN A 118 10.25 4.60 -16.19
CA ASN A 118 9.94 3.53 -17.13
C ASN A 118 9.16 2.40 -16.47
N GLN A 119 9.45 2.08 -15.20
CA GLN A 119 8.70 1.07 -14.45
C GLN A 119 7.25 1.50 -14.19
N VAL A 120 7.02 2.77 -13.85
CA VAL A 120 5.66 3.34 -13.71
C VAL A 120 4.86 3.14 -15.00
N LEU A 121 5.42 3.57 -16.14
CA LEU A 121 4.76 3.44 -17.44
C LEU A 121 4.59 1.98 -17.88
N ASN A 122 5.53 1.09 -17.57
CA ASN A 122 5.42 -0.34 -17.80
C ASN A 122 4.27 -0.96 -16.98
N GLY A 123 4.14 -0.55 -15.71
CA GLY A 123 3.04 -0.97 -14.84
C GLY A 123 1.69 -0.52 -15.39
N MET A 124 1.59 0.73 -15.88
CA MET A 124 0.39 1.24 -16.54
C MET A 124 0.03 0.43 -17.79
N VAL A 125 0.99 0.17 -18.67
CA VAL A 125 0.77 -0.66 -19.87
C VAL A 125 0.31 -2.06 -19.48
N THR A 126 0.94 -2.66 -18.46
CA THR A 126 0.57 -4.00 -18.00
C THR A 126 -0.88 -4.04 -17.52
N ALA A 127 -1.31 -3.04 -16.75
CA ALA A 127 -2.70 -2.91 -16.33
C ALA A 127 -3.64 -2.66 -17.52
N PHE A 128 -3.29 -1.73 -18.42
CA PHE A 128 -4.11 -1.38 -19.58
C PHE A 128 -4.25 -2.52 -20.60
N LYS A 129 -3.27 -3.44 -20.68
CA LYS A 129 -3.34 -4.61 -21.57
C LYS A 129 -4.47 -5.57 -21.22
N VAL A 130 -4.73 -5.76 -19.92
CA VAL A 130 -5.66 -6.81 -19.44
C VAL A 130 -6.95 -6.25 -18.85
N MET A 131 -6.96 -4.99 -18.46
CA MET A 131 -8.15 -4.33 -17.91
C MET A 131 -9.24 -4.21 -19.00
N ALA A 132 -10.51 -4.39 -18.64
CA ALA A 132 -11.62 -4.21 -19.60
C ALA A 132 -11.75 -2.76 -20.09
N PHE A 133 -11.37 -1.78 -19.25
CA PHE A 133 -11.38 -0.36 -19.59
C PHE A 133 -10.16 0.03 -20.41
N GLN A 134 -10.33 1.01 -21.31
CA GLN A 134 -9.30 1.46 -22.23
C GLN A 134 -9.15 2.99 -22.17
N PRO A 135 -7.92 3.52 -22.24
CA PRO A 135 -7.72 4.96 -22.42
C PRO A 135 -8.40 5.42 -23.70
N GLY A 136 -9.03 6.60 -23.64
CA GLY A 136 -9.81 7.16 -24.73
C GLY A 136 -11.25 6.66 -24.83
N GLN A 137 -11.61 5.61 -24.10
CA GLN A 137 -12.98 5.08 -24.06
C GLN A 137 -13.65 5.32 -22.72
N GLU A 138 -13.22 4.65 -21.64
CA GLU A 138 -13.82 4.78 -20.32
C GLU A 138 -13.12 5.82 -19.45
N PHE A 139 -11.85 6.12 -19.74
CA PHE A 139 -11.05 7.12 -19.03
C PHE A 139 -10.05 7.80 -19.96
N GLU A 140 -9.51 8.93 -19.55
CA GLU A 140 -8.34 9.54 -20.19
C GLU A 140 -7.09 9.21 -19.35
N SER A 141 -5.94 9.10 -20.00
CA SER A 141 -4.66 8.95 -19.32
C SER A 141 -3.77 10.14 -19.67
N VAL A 142 -3.26 10.84 -18.67
CA VAL A 142 -2.40 12.01 -18.85
C VAL A 142 -1.10 11.76 -18.12
N THR A 143 -0.02 11.71 -18.89
CA THR A 143 1.35 11.56 -18.39
C THR A 143 2.06 12.89 -18.56
N VAL A 144 2.51 13.49 -17.45
CA VAL A 144 3.19 14.79 -17.46
C VAL A 144 4.64 14.60 -17.05
N SER A 145 5.54 15.13 -17.86
CA SER A 145 6.93 15.23 -17.45
C SER A 145 7.09 16.31 -16.37
N PHE A 146 7.78 15.96 -15.28
CA PHE A 146 8.16 16.93 -14.27
C PHE A 146 9.57 17.50 -14.45
N ASP A 147 10.28 17.13 -15.54
CA ASP A 147 11.52 17.78 -15.92
C ASP A 147 11.22 18.91 -16.94
N PRO A 148 11.43 20.18 -16.58
CA PRO A 148 11.12 21.30 -17.46
C PRO A 148 12.06 21.39 -18.68
N ARG A 149 13.12 20.59 -18.73
CA ARG A 149 14.09 20.54 -19.85
C ARG A 149 13.62 19.65 -20.99
N GLU A 150 12.59 18.82 -20.76
CA GLU A 150 12.11 17.85 -21.75
C GLU A 150 11.22 18.50 -22.80
N THR A 151 11.20 17.91 -23.98
CA THR A 151 10.57 18.49 -25.18
C THR A 151 9.36 17.67 -25.65
N ALA A 152 8.48 18.31 -26.42
CA ALA A 152 7.35 17.63 -27.05
C ALA A 152 7.78 16.48 -27.98
N ALA A 153 8.93 16.60 -28.66
CA ALA A 153 9.44 15.51 -29.46
C ALA A 153 9.77 14.26 -28.65
N LEU A 154 10.32 14.45 -27.44
CA LEU A 154 10.59 13.35 -26.51
C LEU A 154 9.29 12.75 -25.97
N ALA A 155 8.30 13.60 -25.67
CA ALA A 155 6.96 13.15 -25.29
C ALA A 155 6.30 12.30 -26.39
N ALA A 156 6.41 12.71 -27.65
CA ALA A 156 5.91 11.95 -28.80
C ALA A 156 6.60 10.58 -28.94
N ALA A 157 7.93 10.54 -28.81
CA ALA A 157 8.69 9.29 -28.87
C ALA A 157 8.27 8.33 -27.75
N LYS A 158 8.11 8.84 -26.50
CA LYS A 158 7.60 8.05 -25.38
C LYS A 158 6.19 7.54 -25.62
N LYS A 159 5.26 8.41 -26.03
CA LYS A 159 3.89 8.01 -26.38
C LYS A 159 3.89 6.87 -27.39
N ASN A 160 4.60 7.01 -28.48
CA ASN A 160 4.68 5.99 -29.52
C ASN A 160 5.19 4.66 -28.95
N THR A 161 6.22 4.69 -28.13
CA THR A 161 6.76 3.48 -27.50
C THR A 161 5.70 2.76 -26.66
N TYR A 162 5.02 3.48 -25.76
CA TYR A 162 4.09 2.87 -24.81
C TYR A 162 2.74 2.48 -25.43
N VAL A 163 2.25 3.25 -26.41
CA VAL A 163 1.07 2.88 -27.20
C VAL A 163 1.34 1.61 -28.00
N ASN A 164 2.54 1.47 -28.59
CA ASN A 164 2.91 0.28 -29.35
C ASN A 164 3.07 -0.98 -28.49
N TYR A 165 3.28 -0.86 -27.18
CA TYR A 165 3.27 -2.00 -26.27
C TYR A 165 1.87 -2.53 -25.99
N LEU A 166 0.81 -1.77 -26.31
CA LEU A 166 -0.56 -2.25 -26.19
C LEU A 166 -0.93 -3.20 -27.35
N PRO A 167 -1.89 -4.11 -27.16
CA PRO A 167 -2.46 -4.90 -28.23
C PRO A 167 -2.97 -4.01 -29.38
N GLU A 168 -2.80 -4.42 -30.61
CA GLU A 168 -3.14 -3.64 -31.82
C GLU A 168 -4.56 -3.08 -31.78
N ALA A 169 -5.53 -3.91 -31.37
CA ALA A 169 -6.94 -3.51 -31.26
C ALA A 169 -7.19 -2.33 -30.27
N ARG A 170 -6.21 -2.02 -29.39
CA ARG A 170 -6.31 -0.95 -28.40
C ARG A 170 -5.52 0.30 -28.79
N ARG A 171 -4.59 0.19 -29.74
CA ARG A 171 -3.64 1.27 -30.05
C ARG A 171 -4.33 2.54 -30.54
N ALA A 172 -5.29 2.41 -31.44
CA ALA A 172 -6.02 3.57 -31.98
C ALA A 172 -6.64 4.42 -30.86
N ARG A 173 -7.39 3.79 -29.96
CA ARG A 173 -8.02 4.48 -28.82
C ARG A 173 -7.01 5.03 -27.84
N ALA A 174 -5.96 4.28 -27.55
CA ALA A 174 -4.89 4.75 -26.67
C ALA A 174 -4.11 5.91 -27.29
N THR A 175 -3.98 5.99 -28.61
CA THR A 175 -3.37 7.13 -29.31
C THR A 175 -4.17 8.41 -29.03
N ASP A 176 -5.50 8.31 -29.00
CA ASP A 176 -6.38 9.46 -28.76
C ASP A 176 -6.63 9.73 -27.26
N GLY A 177 -6.44 8.74 -26.40
CA GLY A 177 -6.79 8.84 -24.97
C GLY A 177 -5.63 8.71 -24.00
N TRP A 178 -4.38 8.59 -24.46
CA TRP A 178 -3.20 8.63 -23.63
C TRP A 178 -2.28 9.77 -24.07
N HIS A 179 -2.26 10.84 -23.31
CA HIS A 179 -1.59 12.10 -23.61
C HIS A 179 -0.26 12.21 -22.87
N PHE A 180 0.75 12.74 -23.53
CA PHE A 180 2.09 12.92 -22.97
C PHE A 180 2.46 14.41 -23.04
N LEU A 181 2.60 15.02 -21.87
CA LEU A 181 2.74 16.46 -21.75
C LEU A 181 4.13 16.84 -21.23
N THR A 182 4.59 18.01 -21.66
CA THR A 182 5.75 18.72 -21.11
C THR A 182 5.34 20.14 -20.71
N GLY A 183 6.05 20.74 -19.77
CA GLY A 183 5.69 22.07 -19.26
C GLY A 183 6.89 22.86 -18.76
N ASP A 184 6.64 24.11 -18.43
CA ASP A 184 7.60 24.94 -17.73
C ASP A 184 7.65 24.61 -16.23
N ALA A 185 8.73 25.04 -15.55
CA ALA A 185 8.97 24.74 -14.17
C ALA A 185 7.86 25.25 -13.22
N ALA A 186 7.21 26.37 -13.54
CA ALA A 186 6.18 26.97 -12.71
C ALA A 186 4.89 26.15 -12.74
N ASN A 187 4.44 25.75 -13.94
CA ASN A 187 3.25 24.91 -14.11
C ASN A 187 3.49 23.49 -13.57
N ILE A 188 4.67 22.91 -13.80
CA ILE A 188 5.08 21.62 -13.24
C ILE A 188 5.00 21.68 -11.71
N LYS A 189 5.60 22.72 -11.08
CA LYS A 189 5.58 22.86 -9.62
C LYS A 189 4.16 22.97 -9.08
N ARG A 190 3.30 23.78 -9.67
CA ARG A 190 1.89 23.90 -9.26
C ARG A 190 1.15 22.57 -9.35
N LEU A 191 1.40 21.76 -10.38
CA LEU A 191 0.80 20.43 -10.52
C LEU A 191 1.33 19.47 -9.48
N THR A 192 2.67 19.39 -9.29
CA THR A 192 3.30 18.48 -8.32
C THR A 192 2.90 18.82 -6.89
N ASP A 193 2.82 20.12 -6.56
CA ASP A 193 2.31 20.59 -5.26
C ASP A 193 0.84 20.18 -5.06
N ALA A 194 -0.02 20.30 -6.09
CA ALA A 194 -1.42 19.96 -6.01
C ALA A 194 -1.66 18.46 -5.76
N VAL A 195 -0.83 17.58 -6.32
CA VAL A 195 -0.93 16.13 -6.06
C VAL A 195 -0.10 15.68 -4.86
N GLY A 196 0.62 16.59 -4.21
CA GLY A 196 1.50 16.28 -3.09
C GLY A 196 2.77 15.51 -3.48
N PHE A 197 3.22 15.61 -4.73
CA PHE A 197 4.41 14.93 -5.24
C PHE A 197 5.66 15.75 -4.96
N ARG A 198 6.54 15.23 -4.09
CA ARG A 198 7.80 15.86 -3.72
C ARG A 198 8.97 15.12 -4.33
N TYR A 199 9.82 15.86 -5.00
CA TYR A 199 11.01 15.37 -5.66
C TYR A 199 12.11 16.42 -5.59
N HIS A 200 13.35 16.03 -5.82
CA HIS A 200 14.44 16.97 -6.00
C HIS A 200 15.45 16.46 -7.04
N PHE A 201 16.18 17.38 -7.60
CA PHE A 201 17.25 17.08 -8.55
C PHE A 201 18.55 16.81 -7.76
N ASP A 202 19.15 15.66 -8.03
CA ASP A 202 20.45 15.28 -7.50
C ASP A 202 21.55 15.62 -8.52
N GLU A 203 22.30 16.67 -8.27
CA GLU A 203 23.37 17.14 -9.14
C GLU A 203 24.50 16.10 -9.29
N ALA A 204 24.75 15.28 -8.27
CA ALA A 204 25.83 14.29 -8.28
C ALA A 204 25.57 13.17 -9.29
N THR A 205 24.30 12.77 -9.43
CA THR A 205 23.88 11.72 -10.38
C THR A 205 23.26 12.27 -11.64
N ASN A 206 23.01 13.59 -11.71
CA ASN A 206 22.25 14.26 -12.78
C ASN A 206 20.86 13.66 -12.98
N GLN A 207 20.21 13.21 -11.92
CA GLN A 207 18.91 12.56 -11.93
C GLN A 207 17.97 13.18 -10.89
N PHE A 208 16.67 12.93 -11.06
CA PHE A 208 15.70 13.28 -10.03
C PHE A 208 15.48 12.13 -9.06
N ALA A 209 15.59 12.42 -7.77
CA ALA A 209 15.12 11.55 -6.71
C ALA A 209 13.62 11.79 -6.51
N HIS A 210 12.80 10.76 -6.68
CA HIS A 210 11.34 10.87 -6.58
C HIS A 210 10.69 9.55 -6.13
N ALA A 211 9.50 9.64 -5.57
CA ALA A 211 8.63 8.50 -5.32
C ALA A 211 7.85 8.11 -6.58
N SER A 212 7.11 7.01 -6.55
CA SER A 212 6.30 6.54 -7.67
C SER A 212 4.85 6.34 -7.26
N ALA A 213 3.95 6.92 -8.04
CA ALA A 213 2.51 6.67 -7.98
C ALA A 213 1.83 7.11 -9.27
N ILE A 214 0.62 6.61 -9.48
CA ILE A 214 -0.36 7.19 -10.40
C ILE A 214 -1.57 7.66 -9.60
N TYR A 215 -2.26 8.64 -10.14
CA TYR A 215 -3.38 9.33 -9.50
C TYR A 215 -4.63 9.12 -10.33
N VAL A 216 -5.71 8.66 -9.73
CA VAL A 216 -7.02 8.65 -10.35
C VAL A 216 -7.76 9.88 -9.89
N THR A 217 -8.31 10.62 -10.84
CA THR A 217 -9.09 11.84 -10.59
C THR A 217 -10.50 11.70 -11.12
N THR A 218 -11.43 12.44 -10.52
CA THR A 218 -12.79 12.54 -11.04
C THR A 218 -12.81 13.30 -12.38
N PRO A 219 -13.90 13.22 -13.15
CA PRO A 219 -14.08 14.05 -14.34
C PRO A 219 -13.93 15.57 -14.09
N GLN A 220 -14.21 16.02 -12.87
CA GLN A 220 -14.05 17.43 -12.47
C GLN A 220 -12.63 17.78 -12.02
N GLY A 221 -11.72 16.80 -12.02
CA GLY A 221 -10.32 17.03 -11.65
C GLY A 221 -10.05 17.00 -10.16
N LYS A 222 -10.89 16.37 -9.35
CA LYS A 222 -10.59 16.11 -7.94
C LYS A 222 -9.81 14.81 -7.77
N LEU A 223 -8.82 14.82 -6.90
CA LEU A 223 -8.02 13.62 -6.57
C LEU A 223 -8.89 12.60 -5.83
N ALA A 224 -9.19 11.48 -6.50
CA ALA A 224 -10.06 10.43 -5.98
C ALA A 224 -9.27 9.29 -5.33
N ARG A 225 -8.15 8.87 -5.94
CA ARG A 225 -7.35 7.73 -5.44
C ARG A 225 -5.89 7.83 -5.84
N TYR A 226 -5.02 7.29 -4.97
CA TYR A 226 -3.59 7.13 -5.21
C TYR A 226 -3.25 5.66 -5.34
N PHE A 227 -2.48 5.31 -6.35
CA PHE A 227 -1.89 3.98 -6.51
C PHE A 227 -0.37 4.11 -6.43
N TYR A 228 0.19 3.68 -5.31
CA TYR A 228 1.61 3.79 -5.03
C TYR A 228 2.42 2.66 -5.68
N GLY A 229 3.68 2.93 -5.96
CA GLY A 229 4.61 1.96 -6.52
C GLY A 229 4.58 1.92 -8.04
N ILE A 230 4.94 0.78 -8.59
CA ILE A 230 5.17 0.57 -10.02
C ILE A 230 4.30 -0.56 -10.61
N GLU A 231 3.56 -1.25 -9.79
CA GLU A 231 2.64 -2.32 -10.19
C GLU A 231 1.21 -1.93 -9.82
N TYR A 232 0.32 -1.99 -10.79
CA TYR A 232 -1.07 -1.57 -10.63
C TYR A 232 -1.99 -2.74 -10.93
N ALA A 233 -2.63 -3.29 -9.90
CA ALA A 233 -3.58 -4.38 -10.05
C ALA A 233 -4.75 -3.92 -10.96
N PRO A 234 -5.01 -4.59 -12.09
CA PRO A 234 -6.01 -4.14 -13.07
C PRO A 234 -7.42 -4.03 -12.49
N ARG A 235 -7.75 -4.91 -11.54
CA ARG A 235 -9.03 -4.89 -10.82
C ARG A 235 -9.18 -3.64 -9.97
N ASP A 236 -8.15 -3.28 -9.23
CA ASP A 236 -8.19 -2.16 -8.29
C ASP A 236 -8.18 -0.82 -9.02
N LEU A 237 -7.39 -0.73 -10.11
CA LEU A 237 -7.39 0.45 -10.98
C LEU A 237 -8.76 0.63 -11.65
N ARG A 238 -9.38 -0.45 -12.15
CA ARG A 238 -10.74 -0.40 -12.73
C ARG A 238 -11.76 0.06 -11.69
N LEU A 239 -11.70 -0.47 -10.47
CA LEU A 239 -12.60 -0.08 -9.40
C LEU A 239 -12.43 1.41 -9.05
N GLY A 240 -11.20 1.88 -8.90
CA GLY A 240 -10.90 3.30 -8.64
C GLY A 240 -11.42 4.22 -9.75
N LEU A 241 -11.37 3.78 -11.01
CA LEU A 241 -11.93 4.52 -12.15
C LEU A 241 -13.47 4.58 -12.10
N ILE A 242 -14.14 3.47 -11.73
CA ILE A 242 -15.61 3.44 -11.58
C ILE A 242 -16.04 4.39 -10.46
N GLU A 243 -15.37 4.33 -9.31
CA GLU A 243 -15.65 5.21 -8.17
C GLU A 243 -15.45 6.69 -8.54
N ALA A 244 -14.34 6.99 -9.20
CA ALA A 244 -14.03 8.35 -9.65
C ALA A 244 -15.01 8.87 -10.70
N ALA A 245 -15.49 8.03 -11.62
CA ALA A 245 -16.51 8.39 -12.60
C ALA A 245 -17.83 8.83 -11.94
N ASP A 246 -18.19 8.20 -10.83
CA ASP A 246 -19.35 8.56 -10.00
C ASP A 246 -19.05 9.69 -8.99
N ASN A 247 -17.91 10.37 -9.13
CA ASN A 247 -17.43 11.40 -8.18
C ASN A 247 -17.25 10.88 -6.73
N LYS A 248 -17.09 9.59 -6.55
CA LYS A 248 -16.75 9.00 -5.26
C LYS A 248 -15.26 9.16 -5.01
N ILE A 249 -14.93 9.71 -3.87
CA ILE A 249 -13.54 9.94 -3.44
C ILE A 249 -13.28 9.00 -2.28
N GLY A 250 -12.23 8.21 -2.39
CA GLY A 250 -11.77 7.16 -1.50
C GLY A 250 -12.58 6.93 -0.23
N SER A 251 -12.86 5.70 0.13
CA SER A 251 -13.71 5.45 1.30
C SER A 251 -13.01 5.93 2.59
N PRO A 252 -13.76 6.37 3.63
CA PRO A 252 -13.19 6.63 4.95
C PRO A 252 -12.45 5.42 5.52
N VAL A 253 -12.82 4.21 5.10
CA VAL A 253 -12.15 2.95 5.45
C VAL A 253 -10.76 2.87 4.82
N ASP A 254 -10.61 3.31 3.56
CA ASP A 254 -9.29 3.35 2.90
C ASP A 254 -8.37 4.36 3.60
N GLN A 255 -8.90 5.50 4.04
CA GLN A 255 -8.14 6.49 4.82
C GLN A 255 -7.73 5.94 6.19
N LEU A 256 -8.62 5.20 6.86
CA LEU A 256 -8.31 4.55 8.14
C LEU A 256 -7.27 3.45 7.97
N LEU A 257 -7.40 2.62 6.93
CA LEU A 257 -6.43 1.56 6.63
C LEU A 257 -5.06 2.15 6.28
N LEU A 258 -5.00 3.21 5.47
CA LEU A 258 -3.74 3.89 5.15
C LEU A 258 -3.10 4.52 6.39
N TYR A 259 -3.89 5.09 7.30
CA TYR A 259 -3.41 5.60 8.59
C TYR A 259 -2.85 4.47 9.47
N CYS A 260 -3.52 3.31 9.50
CA CYS A 260 -3.07 2.13 10.24
C CYS A 260 -1.84 1.46 9.63
N PHE A 261 -1.71 1.47 8.29
CA PHE A 261 -0.59 0.87 7.55
C PHE A 261 0.51 1.86 7.19
N HIS A 262 0.56 3.01 7.83
CA HIS A 262 1.64 3.97 7.61
C HIS A 262 2.99 3.31 7.95
N TYR A 263 3.65 2.82 6.90
CA TYR A 263 5.02 2.31 6.99
C TYR A 263 5.95 3.51 7.03
N ASP A 264 6.67 3.66 8.12
CA ASP A 264 7.74 4.66 8.21
C ASP A 264 9.03 4.10 7.59
N PRO A 265 9.39 4.52 6.38
CA PRO A 265 10.59 4.02 5.72
C PRO A 265 11.88 4.46 6.43
N ALA A 266 11.82 5.50 7.28
CA ALA A 266 12.99 5.97 8.02
C ALA A 266 13.36 5.04 9.17
N THR A 267 12.38 4.40 9.79
CA THR A 267 12.59 3.50 10.93
C THR A 267 12.46 2.02 10.58
N GLY A 268 11.99 1.69 9.37
CA GLY A 268 11.75 0.31 8.92
C GLY A 268 10.67 -0.41 9.73
N LYS A 269 9.84 0.32 10.49
CA LYS A 269 8.84 -0.24 11.41
C LYS A 269 7.44 0.22 11.03
N TYR A 270 6.48 -0.66 11.25
CA TYR A 270 5.08 -0.25 11.27
C TYR A 270 4.86 0.74 12.40
N GLY A 271 4.13 1.82 12.14
CA GLY A 271 3.94 2.90 13.08
C GLY A 271 3.51 2.41 14.47
N ALA A 272 3.89 3.15 15.51
CA ALA A 272 3.58 2.84 16.91
C ALA A 272 2.08 2.57 17.15
N VAL A 273 1.22 3.12 16.30
CA VAL A 273 -0.24 2.94 16.33
C VAL A 273 -0.63 1.48 16.03
N VAL A 274 -0.05 0.86 14.99
CA VAL A 274 -0.34 -0.56 14.63
C VAL A 274 0.11 -1.48 15.75
N MET A 275 1.31 -1.25 16.29
CA MET A 275 1.82 -2.06 17.39
C MET A 275 0.97 -1.91 18.65
N ASN A 276 0.48 -0.72 18.97
CA ASN A 276 -0.38 -0.48 20.10
C ASN A 276 -1.79 -1.06 19.89
N MET A 277 -2.34 -0.99 18.67
CA MET A 277 -3.61 -1.65 18.34
C MET A 277 -3.52 -3.18 18.46
N MET A 278 -2.43 -3.78 17.98
CA MET A 278 -2.21 -5.23 18.13
C MET A 278 -2.09 -5.62 19.60
N ARG A 279 -1.37 -4.83 20.41
CA ARG A 279 -1.27 -5.06 21.86
C ARG A 279 -2.62 -4.91 22.54
N ALA A 280 -3.39 -3.87 22.25
CA ALA A 280 -4.72 -3.66 22.79
C ALA A 280 -5.69 -4.79 22.41
N GLY A 281 -5.67 -5.23 21.15
CA GLY A 281 -6.45 -6.38 20.69
C GLY A 281 -6.08 -7.68 21.39
N GLY A 282 -4.79 -7.93 21.57
CA GLY A 282 -4.29 -9.10 22.31
C GLY A 282 -4.75 -9.09 23.78
N VAL A 283 -4.64 -7.95 24.46
CA VAL A 283 -5.12 -7.79 25.85
C VAL A 283 -6.63 -7.98 25.94
N ALA A 284 -7.41 -7.38 25.04
CA ALA A 284 -8.86 -7.55 25.00
C ALA A 284 -9.26 -9.03 24.81
N MET A 285 -8.59 -9.75 23.92
CA MET A 285 -8.83 -11.17 23.69
C MET A 285 -8.53 -12.01 24.94
N LEU A 286 -7.45 -11.70 25.67
CA LEU A 286 -7.12 -12.37 26.93
C LEU A 286 -8.19 -12.11 27.99
N ILE A 287 -8.67 -10.88 28.13
CA ILE A 287 -9.76 -10.53 29.09
C ILE A 287 -11.03 -11.33 28.77
N VAL A 288 -11.43 -11.40 27.49
CA VAL A 288 -12.60 -12.17 27.05
C VAL A 288 -12.42 -13.66 27.36
N MET A 289 -11.25 -14.23 27.11
CA MET A 289 -10.96 -15.63 27.43
C MET A 289 -11.04 -15.92 28.91
N VAL A 290 -10.46 -15.06 29.76
CA VAL A 290 -10.50 -15.19 31.21
C VAL A 290 -11.94 -15.03 31.73
N ALA A 291 -12.68 -14.05 31.22
CA ALA A 291 -14.09 -13.85 31.60
C ALA A 291 -14.97 -15.07 31.25
N MET A 292 -14.78 -15.59 30.04
CA MET A 292 -15.47 -16.78 29.55
C MET A 292 -15.14 -18.00 30.42
N PHE A 293 -13.87 -18.18 30.79
CA PHE A 293 -13.42 -19.24 31.69
C PHE A 293 -14.08 -19.13 33.08
N ILE A 294 -14.08 -17.93 33.67
CA ILE A 294 -14.72 -17.69 34.97
C ILE A 294 -16.22 -17.98 34.90
N LEU A 295 -16.89 -17.55 33.83
CA LEU A 295 -18.32 -17.80 33.64
C LEU A 295 -18.64 -19.29 33.50
N PHE A 296 -17.85 -20.04 32.73
CA PHE A 296 -18.03 -21.50 32.63
C PHE A 296 -17.75 -22.20 33.94
N HIS A 297 -16.69 -21.83 34.65
CA HIS A 297 -16.37 -22.42 35.94
C HIS A 297 -17.44 -22.15 36.99
N ARG A 298 -17.97 -20.93 37.04
CA ARG A 298 -19.11 -20.58 37.93
C ARG A 298 -20.37 -21.36 37.58
N ARG A 299 -20.67 -21.55 36.28
CA ARG A 299 -21.82 -22.36 35.85
C ARG A 299 -21.67 -23.82 36.23
N GLU A 300 -20.49 -24.38 36.16
CA GLU A 300 -20.21 -25.76 36.54
C GLU A 300 -20.33 -25.94 38.04
N GLN A 301 -19.81 -25.03 38.85
CA GLN A 301 -20.00 -25.05 40.32
C GLN A 301 -21.46 -24.89 40.72
N ALA A 302 -22.24 -24.03 40.07
CA ALA A 302 -23.66 -23.86 40.32
C ALA A 302 -24.47 -25.15 39.98
N ARG A 303 -24.07 -25.90 38.96
CA ARG A 303 -24.68 -27.19 38.61
C ARG A 303 -24.33 -28.31 39.60
N SER A 304 -23.11 -28.30 40.13
CA SER A 304 -22.68 -29.31 41.12
C SER A 304 -23.30 -29.10 42.51
N ASN A 305 -23.78 -27.88 42.79
CA ASN A 305 -24.42 -27.53 44.07
C ASN A 305 -25.96 -27.67 44.07
N LEU A 306 -26.56 -28.11 42.96
CA LEU A 306 -27.99 -28.45 42.96
C LEU A 306 -28.20 -29.76 43.74
N PRO A 307 -29.02 -29.76 44.81
CA PRO A 307 -29.33 -30.98 45.52
C PRO A 307 -29.99 -31.96 44.57
N ALA A 308 -29.52 -33.21 44.58
CA ALA A 308 -30.19 -34.31 43.87
C ALA A 308 -31.64 -34.38 44.40
N GLY A 309 -32.54 -33.69 43.67
CA GLY A 309 -33.94 -33.62 44.01
C GLY A 309 -34.52 -35.02 44.05
N GLY A 310 -35.11 -35.32 45.18
CA GLY A 310 -35.73 -36.60 45.49
C GLY A 310 -36.75 -37.01 44.46
N ALA A 311 -36.57 -38.19 43.93
CA ALA A 311 -37.66 -38.95 43.33
C ALA A 311 -38.53 -39.46 44.49
N ALA A 312 -39.71 -38.90 44.63
CA ALA A 312 -40.81 -39.49 45.36
C ALA A 312 -41.59 -40.40 44.40
#